data_5b17e324f8d0a9739ac7f5af5e59a033
#
_entry.id   5b17e324f8d0a9739ac7f5af5e59a033
#
_cell.length_a   1.000
_cell.length_b   1.000
_cell.length_c   1.000
_cell.angle_alpha   90.00
_cell.angle_beta   90.00
_cell.angle_gamma   90.00
#
_symmetry.space_group_name_H-M   'P 1'
#
loop_
_entity.id
_entity.type
_entity.pdbx_description
1 polymer ?
#
loop_
_entity_poly.entity_id
_entity_poly.type
_entity_poly.pdbx_seq_one_letter_code
_entity_poly.pdbx_strand_id
1 'polypeptide(L)'
;MPLFLKPIFHEKMWGGNKLETFGYQLPNQQIGECWGISAHPNGKNIIKNGPYAGQTLDQVWAEHRELFGEFPSMDFPLLAKIVDAESPLSIHVHPDDSYAYENENGQYGKSECWYVIDAEEGSEIILGTTADSKETFKQHLDAG
;
A
#
# COMPACT_ATOMS: atom_id res chain seq x y z
N MET A 1 -9.67 -19.81 -12.73
CA MET A 1 -9.11 -20.26 -11.44
C MET A 1 -8.51 -19.04 -10.73
N PRO A 2 -8.75 -18.79 -9.44
CA PRO A 2 -8.16 -17.64 -8.76
C PRO A 2 -6.64 -17.78 -8.65
N LEU A 3 -5.94 -16.63 -8.71
CA LEU A 3 -4.51 -16.55 -8.46
C LEU A 3 -4.28 -16.35 -6.95
N PHE A 4 -3.54 -17.24 -6.33
CA PHE A 4 -3.09 -17.08 -4.93
C PHE A 4 -1.70 -16.48 -4.91
N LEU A 5 -1.54 -15.40 -4.19
CA LEU A 5 -0.30 -14.65 -4.11
C LEU A 5 0.47 -14.97 -2.82
N LYS A 6 1.78 -14.94 -2.89
CA LYS A 6 2.64 -15.00 -1.71
C LYS A 6 2.72 -13.57 -1.14
N PRO A 7 2.27 -13.32 0.10
CA PRO A 7 2.36 -11.99 0.70
C PRO A 7 3.81 -11.56 0.90
N ILE A 8 4.04 -10.24 0.89
CA ILE A 8 5.33 -9.63 1.16
C ILE A 8 5.21 -8.78 2.41
N PHE A 9 6.14 -8.94 3.33
CA PHE A 9 6.16 -8.23 4.59
C PHE A 9 7.22 -7.14 4.56
N HIS A 10 6.84 -5.95 5.03
CA HIS A 10 7.73 -4.80 5.15
C HIS A 10 7.86 -4.39 6.61
N GLU A 11 9.10 -4.35 7.06
CA GLU A 11 9.44 -3.80 8.35
C GLU A 11 9.21 -2.29 8.37
N LYS A 12 8.62 -1.81 9.45
CA LYS A 12 8.42 -0.38 9.70
C LYS A 12 8.70 -0.10 11.16
N MET A 13 9.30 1.04 11.47
CA MET A 13 9.58 1.43 12.86
C MET A 13 8.33 1.48 13.74
N TRP A 14 7.18 1.73 13.13
CA TRP A 14 5.86 1.77 13.77
C TRP A 14 5.09 0.45 13.68
N GLY A 15 5.68 -0.58 13.07
CA GLY A 15 5.04 -1.87 12.86
C GLY A 15 4.94 -2.71 14.13
N GLY A 16 3.97 -3.59 14.15
CA GLY A 16 3.69 -4.54 15.22
C GLY A 16 3.77 -5.99 14.77
N ASN A 17 3.03 -6.84 15.47
CA ASN A 17 2.95 -8.28 15.22
C ASN A 17 1.50 -8.80 15.08
N LYS A 18 0.50 -7.93 15.07
CA LYS A 18 -0.93 -8.32 14.99
C LYS A 18 -1.29 -9.04 13.69
N LEU A 19 -0.46 -8.92 12.63
CA LEU A 19 -0.64 -9.70 11.41
C LEU A 19 -0.59 -11.22 11.65
N GLU A 20 0.02 -11.69 12.75
CA GLU A 20 -0.02 -13.12 13.14
C GLU A 20 -1.45 -13.59 13.42
N THR A 21 -2.34 -12.72 13.86
CA THR A 21 -3.76 -13.06 14.11
C THR A 21 -4.51 -13.47 12.84
N PHE A 22 -4.02 -13.07 11.67
CA PHE A 22 -4.51 -13.51 10.37
C PHE A 22 -3.86 -14.80 9.87
N GLY A 23 -3.05 -15.47 10.70
CA GLY A 23 -2.38 -16.74 10.38
C GLY A 23 -1.09 -16.56 9.59
N TYR A 24 -0.54 -15.37 9.51
CA TYR A 24 0.77 -15.16 8.88
C TYR A 24 1.91 -15.55 9.82
N GLN A 25 2.96 -16.14 9.24
CA GLN A 25 4.24 -16.32 9.91
C GLN A 25 5.13 -15.12 9.58
N LEU A 26 5.35 -14.26 10.55
CA LEU A 26 6.11 -13.04 10.37
C LEU A 26 7.62 -13.32 10.45
N PRO A 27 8.44 -12.64 9.62
CA PRO A 27 9.90 -12.81 9.65
C PRO A 27 10.54 -12.21 10.91
N ASN A 28 9.89 -11.22 11.53
CA ASN A 28 10.28 -10.60 12.80
C ASN A 28 9.07 -9.93 13.48
N GLN A 29 9.29 -9.23 14.60
CA GLN A 29 8.23 -8.62 15.44
C GLN A 29 7.86 -7.18 15.07
N GLN A 30 8.43 -6.62 14.00
CA GLN A 30 8.21 -5.22 13.60
C GLN A 30 7.72 -5.14 12.15
N ILE A 31 6.62 -5.84 11.84
CA ILE A 31 6.04 -5.79 10.50
C ILE A 31 4.90 -4.78 10.46
N GLY A 32 5.11 -3.68 9.76
CA GLY A 32 4.09 -2.64 9.59
C GLY A 32 3.17 -2.87 8.41
N GLU A 33 3.62 -3.57 7.36
CA GLU A 33 2.82 -3.77 6.15
C GLU A 33 2.93 -5.21 5.63
N CYS A 34 1.78 -5.80 5.29
CA CYS A 34 1.66 -7.01 4.50
C CYS A 34 1.09 -6.64 3.13
N TRP A 35 1.89 -6.70 2.08
CA TRP A 35 1.45 -6.47 0.71
C TRP A 35 0.84 -7.76 0.16
N GLY A 36 -0.49 -7.81 0.19
CA GLY A 36 -1.25 -8.97 -0.27
C GLY A 36 -1.42 -9.02 -1.77
N ILE A 37 -1.55 -7.86 -2.44
CA ILE A 37 -1.62 -7.73 -3.90
C ILE A 37 -0.71 -6.59 -4.31
N SER A 38 0.37 -6.90 -5.03
CA SER A 38 1.34 -5.92 -5.50
C SER A 38 2.12 -6.41 -6.72
N ALA A 39 2.20 -5.55 -7.72
CA ALA A 39 3.16 -5.66 -8.82
C ALA A 39 4.23 -4.54 -8.75
N HIS A 40 4.25 -3.80 -7.64
CA HIS A 40 5.15 -2.66 -7.44
C HIS A 40 6.63 -3.10 -7.43
N PRO A 41 7.56 -2.33 -8.02
CA PRO A 41 8.98 -2.68 -8.07
C PRO A 41 9.60 -3.02 -6.71
N ASN A 42 9.16 -2.36 -5.65
CA ASN A 42 9.66 -2.59 -4.29
C ASN A 42 9.08 -3.83 -3.59
N GLY A 43 8.18 -4.57 -4.27
CA GLY A 43 7.58 -5.78 -3.71
C GLY A 43 6.57 -6.40 -4.66
N LYS A 44 7.03 -7.30 -5.53
CA LYS A 44 6.20 -8.01 -6.50
C LYS A 44 5.75 -9.34 -5.93
N ASN A 45 4.45 -9.56 -5.78
CA ASN A 45 3.96 -10.86 -5.32
C ASN A 45 4.25 -11.96 -6.31
N ILE A 46 4.63 -13.12 -5.79
CA ILE A 46 4.78 -14.36 -6.56
C ILE A 46 3.48 -15.15 -6.51
N ILE A 47 3.05 -15.67 -7.64
CA ILE A 47 1.89 -16.54 -7.77
C ILE A 47 2.23 -17.94 -7.25
N LYS A 48 1.37 -18.48 -6.39
CA LYS A 48 1.59 -19.76 -5.68
C LYS A 48 0.99 -20.97 -6.38
N ASN A 49 0.06 -20.78 -7.32
CA ASN A 49 -0.76 -21.86 -7.86
C ASN A 49 -0.97 -21.77 -9.36
N GLY A 50 -1.42 -22.89 -9.94
CA GLY A 50 -1.81 -22.98 -11.33
C GLY A 50 -0.64 -22.88 -12.33
N PRO A 51 -0.95 -22.61 -13.61
CA PRO A 51 0.06 -22.59 -14.67
C PRO A 51 1.06 -21.42 -14.54
N TYR A 52 0.75 -20.42 -13.71
CA TYR A 52 1.58 -19.24 -13.50
C TYR A 52 2.37 -19.30 -12.20
N ALA A 53 2.36 -20.45 -11.51
CA ALA A 53 3.09 -20.59 -10.24
C ALA A 53 4.59 -20.30 -10.41
N GLY A 54 5.12 -19.46 -9.54
CA GLY A 54 6.51 -19.00 -9.58
C GLY A 54 6.74 -17.71 -10.36
N GLN A 55 5.80 -17.27 -11.19
CA GLN A 55 5.85 -15.96 -11.85
C GLN A 55 5.45 -14.84 -10.91
N THR A 56 5.94 -13.64 -11.17
CA THR A 56 5.53 -12.44 -10.43
C THR A 56 4.25 -11.84 -11.05
N LEU A 57 3.48 -11.11 -10.23
CA LEU A 57 2.22 -10.54 -10.68
C LEU A 57 2.38 -9.57 -11.86
N ASP A 58 3.46 -8.80 -11.90
CA ASP A 58 3.75 -7.90 -13.03
C ASP A 58 4.06 -8.66 -14.33
N GLN A 59 4.76 -9.81 -14.25
CA GLN A 59 4.98 -10.67 -15.42
C GLN A 59 3.65 -11.19 -15.99
N VAL A 60 2.80 -11.74 -15.12
CA VAL A 60 1.48 -12.24 -15.55
C VAL A 60 0.58 -11.10 -16.01
N TRP A 61 0.66 -9.92 -15.41
CA TRP A 61 -0.01 -8.72 -15.91
C TRP A 61 0.40 -8.35 -17.31
N ALA A 62 1.68 -8.37 -17.60
CA ALA A 62 2.22 -8.00 -18.93
C ALA A 62 1.87 -9.03 -20.02
N GLU A 63 1.89 -10.33 -19.68
CA GLU A 63 1.80 -11.42 -20.65
C GLU A 63 0.39 -11.99 -20.80
N HIS A 64 -0.50 -11.79 -19.83
CA HIS A 64 -1.81 -12.42 -19.72
C HIS A 64 -2.92 -11.44 -19.36
N ARG A 65 -3.08 -10.40 -20.17
CA ARG A 65 -4.06 -9.32 -19.96
C ARG A 65 -5.50 -9.83 -19.88
N GLU A 66 -5.80 -10.90 -20.58
CA GLU A 66 -7.11 -11.55 -20.58
C GLU A 66 -7.56 -12.00 -19.20
N LEU A 67 -6.62 -12.29 -18.28
CA LEU A 67 -6.95 -12.66 -16.90
C LEU A 67 -7.46 -11.48 -16.06
N PHE A 68 -7.22 -10.26 -16.52
CA PHE A 68 -7.53 -9.01 -15.83
C PHE A 68 -8.55 -8.16 -16.58
N GLY A 69 -9.31 -8.78 -17.51
CA GLY A 69 -10.37 -8.11 -18.27
C GLY A 69 -9.85 -7.05 -19.24
N GLU A 70 -8.63 -7.21 -19.77
CA GLU A 70 -8.00 -6.27 -20.72
C GLU A 70 -7.97 -4.82 -20.18
N PHE A 71 -7.81 -4.65 -18.87
CA PHE A 71 -7.81 -3.33 -18.23
C PHE A 71 -6.74 -2.42 -18.86
N PRO A 72 -7.09 -1.19 -19.31
CA PRO A 72 -6.23 -0.35 -20.15
C PRO A 72 -5.19 0.44 -19.34
N SER A 73 -4.27 -0.23 -18.67
CA SER A 73 -3.14 0.39 -17.98
C SER A 73 -1.84 -0.33 -18.33
N MET A 74 -0.74 0.39 -18.47
CA MET A 74 0.59 -0.20 -18.66
C MET A 74 0.98 -1.02 -17.45
N ASP A 75 0.89 -0.40 -16.28
CA ASP A 75 1.23 -0.99 -15.01
C ASP A 75 0.01 -1.60 -14.33
N PHE A 76 0.25 -2.59 -13.46
CA PHE A 76 -0.79 -3.16 -12.62
C PHE A 76 -1.32 -2.08 -11.65
N PRO A 77 -2.65 -1.80 -11.65
CA PRO A 77 -3.18 -0.56 -11.08
C PRO A 77 -3.41 -0.59 -9.56
N LEU A 78 -3.17 -1.72 -8.90
CA LEU A 78 -3.56 -1.90 -7.51
C LEU A 78 -2.38 -2.27 -6.61
N LEU A 79 -2.42 -1.72 -5.40
CA LEU A 79 -1.63 -2.17 -4.27
C LEU A 79 -2.58 -2.38 -3.08
N ALA A 80 -2.86 -3.64 -2.73
CA ALA A 80 -3.64 -3.95 -1.55
C ALA A 80 -2.72 -4.42 -0.42
N LYS A 81 -2.82 -3.76 0.74
CA LYS A 81 -2.02 -4.08 1.91
C LYS A 81 -2.84 -4.09 3.19
N ILE A 82 -2.39 -4.89 4.15
CA ILE A 82 -2.83 -4.82 5.53
C ILE A 82 -1.74 -4.06 6.28
N VAL A 83 -2.14 -3.04 7.02
CA VAL A 83 -1.25 -2.20 7.84
C VAL A 83 -1.46 -2.54 9.30
N ASP A 84 -0.38 -2.85 10.01
CA ASP A 84 -0.36 -3.05 11.45
C ASP A 84 0.46 -1.93 12.10
N ALA A 85 -0.23 -0.95 12.66
CA ALA A 85 0.36 0.22 13.28
C ALA A 85 0.30 0.10 14.79
N GLU A 86 1.42 -0.26 15.42
CA GLU A 86 1.60 -0.27 16.88
C GLU A 86 1.98 1.11 17.44
N SER A 87 2.55 1.97 16.58
CA SER A 87 2.90 3.35 16.89
C SER A 87 2.39 4.30 15.81
N PRO A 88 2.28 5.61 16.09
CA PRO A 88 1.81 6.57 15.10
C PRO A 88 2.62 6.54 13.80
N LEU A 89 1.92 6.52 12.67
CA LEU A 89 2.51 6.70 11.35
C LEU A 89 2.90 8.17 11.13
N SER A 90 3.86 8.39 10.24
CA SER A 90 4.18 9.75 9.79
C SER A 90 2.98 10.36 9.06
N ILE A 91 2.74 11.65 9.30
CA ILE A 91 1.75 12.44 8.56
C ILE A 91 2.31 12.68 7.14
N HIS A 92 1.55 12.33 6.14
CA HIS A 92 1.94 12.50 4.73
C HIS A 92 0.70 12.72 3.86
N VAL A 93 0.92 13.27 2.67
CA VAL A 93 -0.10 13.44 1.63
C VAL A 93 0.38 12.78 0.35
N HIS A 94 -0.56 12.37 -0.48
CA HIS A 94 -0.26 11.80 -1.79
C HIS A 94 -0.50 12.85 -2.88
N PRO A 95 0.41 12.96 -3.86
CA PRO A 95 0.21 13.84 -5.01
C PRO A 95 -0.87 13.30 -5.95
N ASP A 96 -1.44 14.17 -6.75
CA ASP A 96 -2.18 13.79 -7.95
C ASP A 96 -1.23 13.36 -9.09
N ASP A 97 -1.79 12.86 -10.19
CA ASP A 97 -1.01 12.37 -11.33
C ASP A 97 -0.16 13.48 -11.97
N SER A 98 -0.69 14.69 -12.08
CA SER A 98 0.03 15.81 -12.71
C SER A 98 1.26 16.19 -11.91
N TYR A 99 1.09 16.38 -10.61
CA TYR A 99 2.20 16.70 -9.73
C TYR A 99 3.23 15.57 -9.68
N ALA A 100 2.79 14.32 -9.55
CA ALA A 100 3.67 13.17 -9.46
C ALA A 100 4.48 12.99 -10.76
N TYR A 101 3.85 13.16 -11.91
CA TYR A 101 4.54 13.07 -13.19
C TYR A 101 5.65 14.11 -13.34
N GLU A 102 5.38 15.36 -12.94
CA GLU A 102 6.34 16.47 -13.06
C GLU A 102 7.46 16.43 -12.01
N ASN A 103 7.16 16.02 -10.78
CA ASN A 103 8.06 16.18 -9.63
C ASN A 103 8.63 14.87 -9.09
N GLU A 104 8.05 13.71 -9.46
CA GLU A 104 8.43 12.39 -8.96
C GLU A 104 8.89 11.45 -10.09
N ASN A 105 9.67 11.96 -11.03
CA ASN A 105 10.28 11.20 -12.13
C ASN A 105 9.28 10.42 -13.00
N GLY A 106 8.14 11.03 -13.33
CA GLY A 106 7.12 10.42 -14.16
C GLY A 106 6.27 9.35 -13.46
N GLN A 107 6.25 9.34 -12.14
CA GLN A 107 5.39 8.44 -11.37
C GLN A 107 3.92 8.85 -11.47
N TYR A 108 3.02 7.93 -11.12
CA TYR A 108 1.60 8.20 -10.95
C TYR A 108 1.33 8.80 -9.58
N GLY A 109 0.28 9.61 -9.49
CA GLY A 109 -0.33 9.97 -8.22
C GLY A 109 -0.88 8.75 -7.50
N LYS A 110 -1.32 8.93 -6.26
CA LYS A 110 -1.84 7.82 -5.47
C LYS A 110 -3.20 8.17 -4.89
N SER A 111 -4.23 7.49 -5.38
CA SER A 111 -5.53 7.44 -4.73
C SER A 111 -5.57 6.28 -3.75
N GLU A 112 -6.01 6.53 -2.52
CA GLU A 112 -5.99 5.55 -1.44
C GLU A 112 -7.31 5.56 -0.68
N CYS A 113 -7.76 4.40 -0.25
CA CYS A 113 -8.83 4.25 0.73
C CYS A 113 -8.39 3.31 1.84
N TRP A 114 -8.92 3.53 3.04
CA TRP A 114 -8.65 2.71 4.21
C TRP A 114 -9.93 2.08 4.73
N TYR A 115 -9.80 0.83 5.14
CA TYR A 115 -10.83 0.12 5.88
C TYR A 115 -10.22 -0.32 7.22
N VAL A 116 -10.77 0.17 8.32
CA VAL A 116 -10.31 -0.19 9.67
C VAL A 116 -10.85 -1.58 10.00
N ILE A 117 -9.95 -2.55 10.15
CA ILE A 117 -10.29 -3.93 10.49
C ILE A 117 -10.47 -4.06 12.00
N ASP A 118 -9.55 -3.44 12.76
CA ASP A 118 -9.52 -3.46 14.22
C ASP A 118 -8.84 -2.18 14.72
N ALA A 119 -9.22 -1.72 15.92
CA ALA A 119 -8.63 -0.55 16.56
C ALA A 119 -8.71 -0.69 18.09
N GLU A 120 -7.65 -0.31 18.78
CA GLU A 120 -7.67 -0.20 20.23
C GLU A 120 -8.47 1.02 20.66
N GLU A 121 -9.01 1.00 21.89
CA GLU A 121 -9.72 2.15 22.44
C GLU A 121 -8.80 3.37 22.50
N GLY A 122 -9.27 4.49 21.96
CA GLY A 122 -8.50 5.72 21.86
C GLY A 122 -7.59 5.83 20.66
N SER A 123 -7.60 4.84 19.73
CA SER A 123 -6.88 4.97 18.45
C SER A 123 -7.46 6.10 17.60
N GLU A 124 -6.58 6.83 16.94
CA GLU A 124 -6.95 7.99 16.12
C GLU A 124 -6.38 7.88 14.70
N ILE A 125 -7.08 8.48 13.76
CA ILE A 125 -6.62 8.66 12.38
C ILE A 125 -6.69 10.14 12.05
N ILE A 126 -5.57 10.70 11.53
CA ILE A 126 -5.56 12.04 10.97
C ILE A 126 -6.08 11.96 9.54
N LEU A 127 -7.24 12.59 9.29
CA LEU A 127 -7.90 12.60 7.99
C LEU A 127 -8.09 14.05 7.51
N GLY A 128 -7.19 14.49 6.63
CA GLY A 128 -7.24 15.84 6.07
C GLY A 128 -6.74 16.92 7.04
N THR A 129 -7.04 18.16 6.69
CA THR A 129 -6.68 19.36 7.46
C THR A 129 -7.82 20.37 7.43
N THR A 130 -7.90 21.20 8.44
CA THR A 130 -8.84 22.35 8.49
C THR A 130 -8.28 23.60 7.80
N ALA A 131 -7.03 23.56 7.35
CA ALA A 131 -6.43 24.66 6.61
C ALA A 131 -7.07 24.79 5.22
N ASP A 132 -7.43 26.02 4.85
CA ASP A 132 -8.07 26.39 3.57
C ASP A 132 -7.07 26.91 2.52
N SER A 133 -5.81 27.10 2.92
CA SER A 133 -4.72 27.59 2.08
C SER A 133 -3.38 27.01 2.50
N LYS A 134 -2.37 27.13 1.64
CA LYS A 134 -0.99 26.75 1.97
C LYS A 134 -0.43 27.60 3.11
N GLU A 135 -0.78 28.86 3.14
CA GLU A 135 -0.36 29.80 4.16
C GLU A 135 -0.93 29.43 5.53
N THR A 136 -2.23 29.13 5.59
CA THR A 136 -2.90 28.66 6.82
C THR A 136 -2.34 27.33 7.28
N PHE A 137 -2.09 26.40 6.34
CA PHE A 137 -1.49 25.10 6.66
C PHE A 137 -0.10 25.27 7.27
N LYS A 138 0.74 26.15 6.69
CA LYS A 138 2.05 26.46 7.24
C LYS A 138 1.97 27.08 8.63
N GLN A 139 1.02 28.01 8.86
CA GLN A 139 0.81 28.59 10.19
C GLN A 139 0.43 27.52 11.23
N HIS A 140 -0.41 26.55 10.87
CA HIS A 140 -0.76 25.45 11.75
C HIS A 140 0.47 24.59 12.09
N LEU A 141 1.34 24.28 11.11
CA LEU A 141 2.56 23.54 11.36
C LEU A 141 3.55 24.30 12.25
N ASP A 142 3.67 25.61 12.06
CA ASP A 142 4.58 26.47 12.85
C ASP A 142 4.06 26.68 14.30
N ALA A 143 2.77 26.50 14.52
CA ALA A 143 2.13 26.67 15.85
C ALA A 143 2.14 25.38 16.69
N GLY A 144 2.39 24.22 16.14
CA GLY A 144 2.43 22.89 16.79
C GLY A 144 1.08 22.23 16.85
#